data_a7be332222c6b03ba59a2b163350ecd0
#
_entry.id   a7be332222c6b03ba59a2b163350ecd0
#
_cell.length_a   1.000
_cell.length_b   1.000
_cell.length_c   1.000
_cell.angle_alpha   90.00
_cell.angle_beta   90.00
_cell.angle_gamma   90.00
#
_symmetry.space_group_name_H-M   'P 1'
#
loop_
_entity.id
_entity.type
_entity.pdbx_description
1 polymer ?
#
loop_
_entity_poly.entity_id
_entity_poly.type
_entity_poly.pdbx_seq_one_letter_code
_entity_poly.pdbx_strand_id
1 'polypeptide(L)'
;MSERDGCGRECGCGGGTNPRRREREPWRSLEERAGAPEALAFREREFPAGASELPEGIDRRSLVQMLGATLSLAGLAACRRPVETIVPFVTPPEELLPGIPKRYATTMPFGIAAYGLVVESHEGRPTKIEGNELHPATRGSASAQMQASILGLYDPDRSRHVLQRVAAEGAGAVGGESGEEPGAASAASFERKAWSDFVAAWRTLEEGFLASGGSGLAVLAPASSSPTLFRLAAAARQRFPQLRWATWEPVGDENALAGAALVAGRPLRAAYDLGAARVVVSLDADLLLGESDAVAHARGFAAGRQAVAESDPMNRLWVVESALTTTGAMADHRLPLASGRIGVFALALASALAAAGVDVGLPAGGIPTSKGEP
;
A
#
# COMPACT_ATOMS: atom_id res chain seq x y z
N MET A 1 -37.72 -21.95 -56.79
CA MET A 1 -37.78 -23.37 -56.52
C MET A 1 -36.73 -23.63 -55.49
N SER A 2 -37.26 -23.80 -54.31
CA SER A 2 -37.10 -24.89 -53.36
C SER A 2 -35.79 -24.77 -52.55
N GLU A 3 -35.66 -24.83 -51.26
CA GLU A 3 -36.61 -25.23 -50.16
C GLU A 3 -36.03 -24.64 -48.87
N ARG A 4 -36.88 -24.21 -47.97
CA ARG A 4 -36.53 -23.79 -46.61
C ARG A 4 -36.57 -25.06 -45.74
N ASP A 5 -35.47 -25.43 -45.13
CA ASP A 5 -35.49 -26.34 -44.01
C ASP A 5 -35.23 -25.58 -42.70
N GLY A 6 -36.23 -25.56 -41.86
CA GLY A 6 -36.15 -25.02 -40.50
C GLY A 6 -35.45 -25.96 -39.57
N CYS A 7 -34.52 -25.41 -38.80
CA CYS A 7 -33.98 -26.10 -37.65
C CYS A 7 -34.35 -25.33 -36.39
N GLY A 8 -35.41 -25.73 -35.75
CA GLY A 8 -35.74 -25.33 -34.40
C GLY A 8 -34.71 -25.90 -33.42
N ARG A 9 -33.93 -25.02 -32.80
CA ARG A 9 -33.14 -25.39 -31.63
C ARG A 9 -33.79 -24.76 -30.39
N GLU A 10 -34.41 -25.62 -29.63
CA GLU A 10 -34.78 -25.33 -28.26
C GLU A 10 -33.51 -24.97 -27.48
N CYS A 11 -33.42 -23.73 -27.02
CA CYS A 11 -32.42 -23.30 -26.03
C CYS A 11 -32.82 -23.84 -24.66
N GLY A 12 -32.45 -25.07 -24.38
CA GLY A 12 -32.42 -25.61 -23.02
C GLY A 12 -31.34 -24.91 -22.20
N CYS A 13 -31.73 -23.91 -21.41
CA CYS A 13 -30.87 -23.35 -20.35
C CYS A 13 -30.77 -24.36 -19.20
N GLY A 14 -30.08 -25.47 -19.46
CA GLY A 14 -29.60 -26.35 -18.40
C GLY A 14 -28.36 -25.73 -17.77
N GLY A 15 -28.50 -25.15 -16.59
CA GLY A 15 -27.38 -24.75 -15.75
C GLY A 15 -26.55 -25.96 -15.32
N GLY A 16 -25.73 -26.47 -16.27
CA GLY A 16 -24.72 -27.47 -15.98
C GLY A 16 -23.58 -26.80 -15.21
N THR A 17 -23.58 -26.96 -13.90
CA THR A 17 -22.40 -26.71 -13.08
C THR A 17 -21.29 -27.60 -13.62
N ASN A 18 -20.30 -26.98 -14.26
CA ASN A 18 -19.13 -27.69 -14.81
C ASN A 18 -18.35 -28.31 -13.62
N PRO A 19 -18.38 -29.65 -13.45
CA PRO A 19 -17.75 -30.30 -12.31
C PRO A 19 -16.24 -30.08 -12.26
N ARG A 20 -15.62 -29.75 -13.41
CA ARG A 20 -14.18 -29.47 -13.48
C ARG A 20 -13.75 -28.15 -12.85
N ARG A 21 -14.68 -27.25 -12.54
CA ARG A 21 -14.35 -25.96 -11.91
C ARG A 21 -14.27 -26.06 -10.37
N ARG A 22 -14.93 -27.05 -9.76
CA ARG A 22 -14.84 -27.30 -8.31
C ARG A 22 -13.54 -28.00 -7.88
N GLU A 23 -12.88 -28.74 -8.79
CA GLU A 23 -11.66 -29.46 -8.50
C GLU A 23 -10.38 -28.57 -8.53
N ARG A 24 -10.50 -27.27 -8.80
CA ARG A 24 -9.36 -26.37 -9.02
C ARG A 24 -9.30 -25.15 -8.09
N GLU A 25 -10.11 -25.11 -7.03
CA GLU A 25 -9.95 -24.06 -6.03
C GLU A 25 -8.74 -24.38 -5.14
N PRO A 26 -7.73 -23.50 -5.10
CA PRO A 26 -6.57 -23.71 -4.26
C PRO A 26 -6.94 -23.59 -2.77
N TRP A 27 -6.34 -24.44 -1.93
CA TRP A 27 -6.47 -24.31 -0.49
C TRP A 27 -5.81 -23.02 0.01
N ARG A 28 -6.42 -22.39 0.97
CA ARG A 28 -5.96 -21.12 1.55
C ARG A 28 -4.96 -21.32 2.68
N SER A 29 -5.00 -22.50 3.35
CA SER A 29 -4.11 -22.83 4.46
C SER A 29 -3.73 -24.32 4.46
N LEU A 30 -2.74 -24.67 5.30
CA LEU A 30 -2.32 -26.06 5.49
C LEU A 30 -3.37 -26.89 6.23
N GLU A 31 -4.07 -26.26 7.16
CA GLU A 31 -5.16 -26.85 7.93
C GLU A 31 -6.36 -27.14 7.02
N GLU A 32 -6.68 -26.25 6.08
CA GLU A 32 -7.73 -26.47 5.08
C GLU A 32 -7.35 -27.62 4.16
N ARG A 33 -6.09 -27.70 3.72
CA ARG A 33 -5.57 -28.81 2.91
C ARG A 33 -5.60 -30.13 3.67
N ALA A 34 -5.30 -30.14 4.96
CA ALA A 34 -5.37 -31.31 5.81
C ALA A 34 -6.80 -31.71 6.19
N GLY A 35 -7.81 -30.93 5.78
CA GLY A 35 -9.20 -31.17 6.17
C GLY A 35 -9.46 -31.03 7.65
N ALA A 36 -8.69 -30.20 8.36
CA ALA A 36 -8.82 -30.02 9.80
C ALA A 36 -10.21 -29.50 10.13
N PRO A 37 -10.90 -30.07 11.13
CA PRO A 37 -12.28 -29.67 11.48
C PRO A 37 -12.38 -28.20 11.86
N GLU A 38 -11.33 -27.61 12.41
CA GLU A 38 -11.26 -26.19 12.76
C GLU A 38 -11.28 -25.27 11.54
N ALA A 39 -10.54 -25.65 10.47
CA ALA A 39 -10.53 -24.89 9.21
C ALA A 39 -11.88 -24.99 8.48
N LEU A 40 -12.50 -26.16 8.51
CA LEU A 40 -13.86 -26.35 7.97
C LEU A 40 -14.88 -25.53 8.74
N ALA A 41 -14.84 -25.56 10.09
CA ALA A 41 -15.70 -24.78 10.95
C ALA A 41 -15.48 -23.25 10.75
N PHE A 42 -14.26 -22.80 10.48
CA PHE A 42 -13.96 -21.41 10.17
C PHE A 42 -14.59 -20.98 8.83
N ARG A 43 -14.49 -21.82 7.82
CA ARG A 43 -15.09 -21.57 6.50
C ARG A 43 -16.61 -21.52 6.57
N GLU A 44 -17.22 -22.38 7.38
CA GLU A 44 -18.67 -22.40 7.58
C GLU A 44 -19.19 -21.20 8.42
N ARG A 45 -18.29 -20.52 9.17
CA ARG A 45 -18.62 -19.30 9.93
C ARG A 45 -18.53 -18.02 9.11
N GLU A 46 -18.19 -18.08 7.83
CA GLU A 46 -18.18 -16.90 6.95
C GLU A 46 -19.56 -16.23 6.86
N PHE A 47 -20.61 -17.01 7.10
CA PHE A 47 -21.97 -16.51 7.27
C PHE A 47 -22.50 -16.85 8.67
N PRO A 48 -23.29 -15.96 9.29
CA PRO A 48 -23.93 -16.29 10.58
C PRO A 48 -24.82 -17.52 10.46
N ALA A 49 -24.93 -18.27 11.56
CA ALA A 49 -25.80 -19.45 11.63
C ALA A 49 -27.24 -19.08 11.19
N GLY A 50 -27.79 -19.85 10.29
CA GLY A 50 -29.13 -19.56 9.73
C GLY A 50 -29.15 -18.58 8.55
N ALA A 51 -27.99 -18.10 8.05
CA ALA A 51 -27.93 -17.16 6.91
C ALA A 51 -28.56 -17.73 5.63
N SER A 52 -28.59 -19.04 5.48
CA SER A 52 -29.22 -19.75 4.35
C SER A 52 -30.66 -20.19 4.64
N GLU A 53 -31.10 -19.99 5.87
CA GLU A 53 -32.44 -20.40 6.29
C GLU A 53 -33.37 -19.19 6.21
N LEU A 54 -34.51 -19.36 5.52
CA LEU A 54 -35.56 -18.35 5.58
C LEU A 54 -36.18 -18.40 6.98
N PRO A 55 -36.36 -17.25 7.66
CA PRO A 55 -37.03 -17.21 8.96
C PRO A 55 -38.37 -17.94 8.90
N GLU A 56 -38.63 -18.80 9.86
CA GLU A 56 -39.93 -19.50 9.96
C GLU A 56 -41.06 -18.48 10.02
N GLY A 57 -42.04 -18.62 9.12
CA GLY A 57 -43.19 -17.72 9.03
C GLY A 57 -43.21 -16.76 7.85
N ILE A 58 -42.15 -16.73 7.01
CA ILE A 58 -42.19 -15.99 5.75
C ILE A 58 -42.72 -16.90 4.65
N ASP A 59 -43.99 -16.72 4.28
CA ASP A 59 -44.56 -17.35 3.10
C ASP A 59 -44.11 -16.63 1.80
N ARG A 60 -44.28 -17.29 0.66
CA ARG A 60 -43.87 -16.74 -0.65
C ARG A 60 -44.53 -15.38 -0.93
N ARG A 61 -45.71 -15.14 -0.43
CA ARG A 61 -46.45 -13.89 -0.63
C ARG A 61 -45.83 -12.75 0.17
N SER A 62 -45.44 -13.00 1.41
CA SER A 62 -44.77 -12.04 2.28
C SER A 62 -43.39 -11.70 1.73
N LEU A 63 -42.64 -12.67 1.17
CA LEU A 63 -41.36 -12.44 0.52
C LEU A 63 -41.53 -11.54 -0.71
N VAL A 64 -42.50 -11.79 -1.57
CA VAL A 64 -42.76 -10.96 -2.76
C VAL A 64 -43.20 -9.55 -2.36
N GLN A 65 -44.00 -9.43 -1.28
CA GLN A 65 -44.41 -8.12 -0.76
C GLN A 65 -43.22 -7.33 -0.19
N MET A 66 -42.33 -7.97 0.56
CA MET A 66 -41.10 -7.33 1.07
C MET A 66 -40.15 -6.93 -0.07
N LEU A 67 -39.95 -7.78 -1.06
CA LEU A 67 -39.20 -7.45 -2.26
C LEU A 67 -39.82 -6.29 -3.05
N GLY A 68 -41.15 -6.28 -3.20
CA GLY A 68 -41.84 -5.16 -3.83
C GLY A 68 -41.71 -3.86 -3.05
N ALA A 69 -41.79 -3.91 -1.72
CA ALA A 69 -41.61 -2.76 -0.86
C ALA A 69 -40.17 -2.22 -0.90
N THR A 70 -39.16 -3.11 -0.85
CA THR A 70 -37.74 -2.70 -0.95
C THR A 70 -37.38 -2.13 -2.32
N LEU A 71 -37.91 -2.71 -3.40
CA LEU A 71 -37.72 -2.15 -4.76
C LEU A 71 -38.42 -0.80 -4.92
N SER A 72 -39.62 -0.63 -4.32
CA SER A 72 -40.31 0.67 -4.33
C SER A 72 -39.56 1.73 -3.52
N LEU A 73 -39.04 1.37 -2.35
CA LEU A 73 -38.16 2.28 -1.55
C LEU A 73 -36.87 2.64 -2.28
N ALA A 74 -36.22 1.66 -2.90
CA ALA A 74 -35.00 1.88 -3.69
C ALA A 74 -35.29 2.78 -4.90
N GLY A 75 -36.45 2.59 -5.58
CA GLY A 75 -36.86 3.45 -6.68
C GLY A 75 -37.14 4.89 -6.25
N LEU A 76 -37.75 5.10 -5.08
CA LEU A 76 -37.96 6.45 -4.52
C LEU A 76 -36.68 7.12 -4.06
N ALA A 77 -35.71 6.34 -3.56
CA ALA A 77 -34.40 6.86 -3.15
C ALA A 77 -33.48 7.19 -4.36
N ALA A 78 -33.69 6.52 -5.50
CA ALA A 78 -32.91 6.74 -6.72
C ALA A 78 -33.24 8.08 -7.42
N CYS A 79 -34.35 8.73 -7.09
CA CYS A 79 -34.73 10.04 -7.65
C CYS A 79 -34.08 11.23 -6.95
N ARG A 80 -33.00 11.06 -6.21
CA ARG A 80 -32.23 12.21 -5.68
C ARG A 80 -31.58 12.94 -6.83
N ARG A 81 -32.02 14.16 -7.11
CA ARG A 81 -31.29 15.09 -7.95
C ARG A 81 -29.88 15.26 -7.36
N PRO A 82 -28.81 15.10 -8.15
CA PRO A 82 -27.48 15.42 -7.67
C PRO A 82 -27.45 16.87 -7.18
N VAL A 83 -26.90 17.09 -5.99
CA VAL A 83 -26.75 18.40 -5.37
C VAL A 83 -25.79 19.27 -6.17
N GLU A 84 -24.94 18.65 -6.98
CA GLU A 84 -23.96 19.34 -7.82
C GLU A 84 -24.57 19.65 -9.20
N THR A 85 -24.39 20.89 -9.63
CA THR A 85 -24.78 21.31 -10.98
C THR A 85 -23.70 20.79 -11.95
N ILE A 86 -24.10 19.91 -12.88
CA ILE A 86 -23.23 19.49 -13.98
C ILE A 86 -23.17 20.65 -14.97
N VAL A 87 -22.02 21.31 -15.05
CA VAL A 87 -21.78 22.36 -16.04
C VAL A 87 -21.17 21.71 -17.28
N PRO A 88 -21.85 21.70 -18.44
CA PRO A 88 -21.29 21.16 -19.66
C PRO A 88 -20.12 22.01 -20.16
N PHE A 89 -19.21 21.40 -20.90
CA PHE A 89 -18.14 22.12 -21.56
C PHE A 89 -18.72 23.13 -22.59
N VAL A 90 -18.25 24.35 -22.55
CA VAL A 90 -18.55 25.36 -23.63
C VAL A 90 -17.90 24.93 -24.94
N THR A 91 -16.69 24.41 -24.86
CA THR A 91 -15.96 23.79 -25.99
C THR A 91 -15.40 22.47 -25.50
N PRO A 92 -16.00 21.32 -25.85
CA PRO A 92 -15.49 20.03 -25.42
C PRO A 92 -14.12 19.76 -26.08
N PRO A 93 -13.15 19.17 -25.31
CA PRO A 93 -11.91 18.70 -25.90
C PRO A 93 -12.19 17.65 -27.00
N GLU A 94 -11.45 17.68 -28.13
CA GLU A 94 -11.68 16.83 -29.30
C GLU A 94 -11.71 15.33 -29.00
N GLU A 95 -10.96 14.87 -27.97
CA GLU A 95 -10.83 13.45 -27.64
C GLU A 95 -11.63 13.05 -26.41
N LEU A 96 -12.51 13.89 -25.90
CA LEU A 96 -13.26 13.61 -24.68
C LEU A 96 -14.71 13.28 -25.03
N LEU A 97 -15.08 12.02 -24.84
CA LEU A 97 -16.46 11.58 -24.99
C LEU A 97 -17.10 11.47 -23.60
N PRO A 98 -18.19 12.21 -23.31
CA PRO A 98 -18.88 12.10 -22.02
C PRO A 98 -19.28 10.66 -21.69
N GLY A 99 -18.99 10.22 -20.47
CA GLY A 99 -19.28 8.87 -20.01
C GLY A 99 -18.26 7.81 -20.40
N ILE A 100 -17.29 8.11 -21.28
CA ILE A 100 -16.19 7.21 -21.61
C ILE A 100 -14.92 7.66 -20.87
N PRO A 101 -14.38 6.85 -19.94
CA PRO A 101 -13.18 7.24 -19.20
C PRO A 101 -11.94 7.25 -20.08
N LYS A 102 -11.10 8.24 -19.87
CA LYS A 102 -9.76 8.31 -20.44
C LYS A 102 -8.76 7.72 -19.43
N ARG A 103 -7.87 6.83 -19.89
CA ARG A 103 -6.89 6.16 -19.04
C ARG A 103 -5.51 6.75 -19.25
N TYR A 104 -4.83 7.05 -18.15
CA TYR A 104 -3.49 7.62 -18.15
C TYR A 104 -2.54 6.70 -17.39
N ALA A 105 -1.44 6.32 -18.04
CA ALA A 105 -0.35 5.63 -17.37
C ALA A 105 0.47 6.64 -16.55
N THR A 106 0.75 6.30 -15.31
CA THR A 106 1.56 7.12 -14.43
C THR A 106 2.39 6.24 -13.48
N THR A 107 3.20 6.88 -12.66
CA THR A 107 4.02 6.19 -11.66
C THR A 107 3.82 6.84 -10.30
N MET A 108 3.57 6.03 -9.28
CA MET A 108 3.49 6.45 -7.88
C MET A 108 4.77 6.03 -7.16
N PRO A 109 5.53 6.96 -6.59
CA PRO A 109 6.61 6.61 -5.66
C PRO A 109 6.01 6.12 -4.34
N PHE A 110 6.60 5.08 -3.77
CA PHE A 110 6.25 4.55 -2.45
C PHE A 110 7.54 4.08 -1.78
N GLY A 111 8.04 4.85 -0.82
CA GLY A 111 9.40 4.67 -0.31
C GLY A 111 10.39 4.70 -1.47
N ILE A 112 11.21 3.67 -1.60
CA ILE A 112 12.16 3.52 -2.72
C ILE A 112 11.57 2.79 -3.92
N ALA A 113 10.36 2.25 -3.84
CA ALA A 113 9.70 1.63 -4.99
C ALA A 113 9.02 2.67 -5.87
N ALA A 114 8.83 2.31 -7.13
CA ALA A 114 8.06 3.07 -8.10
C ALA A 114 7.02 2.12 -8.71
N TYR A 115 5.75 2.41 -8.48
CA TYR A 115 4.66 1.58 -8.96
C TYR A 115 4.05 2.17 -10.23
N GLY A 116 4.03 1.39 -11.30
CA GLY A 116 3.30 1.75 -12.50
C GLY A 116 1.80 1.60 -12.31
N LEU A 117 1.08 2.68 -12.54
CA LEU A 117 -0.36 2.76 -12.36
C LEU A 117 -1.05 3.16 -13.65
N VAL A 118 -2.32 2.83 -13.74
CA VAL A 118 -3.27 3.35 -14.73
C VAL A 118 -4.37 4.09 -13.98
N VAL A 119 -4.51 5.37 -14.30
CA VAL A 119 -5.52 6.23 -13.69
C VAL A 119 -6.66 6.42 -14.68
N GLU A 120 -7.85 6.06 -14.26
CA GLU A 120 -9.07 6.31 -15.00
C GLU A 120 -9.60 7.70 -14.65
N SER A 121 -9.89 8.49 -15.68
CA SER A 121 -10.34 9.87 -15.56
C SER A 121 -11.60 10.09 -16.37
N HIS A 122 -12.64 10.60 -15.74
CA HIS A 122 -13.85 11.07 -16.38
C HIS A 122 -13.81 12.58 -16.49
N GLU A 123 -13.82 13.10 -17.71
CA GLU A 123 -13.86 14.56 -18.00
C GLU A 123 -12.77 15.37 -17.27
N GLY A 124 -11.54 14.79 -17.19
CA GLY A 124 -10.42 15.40 -16.47
C GLY A 124 -10.41 15.18 -14.97
N ARG A 125 -11.40 14.46 -14.43
CA ARG A 125 -11.49 14.09 -13.02
C ARG A 125 -11.01 12.65 -12.81
N PRO A 126 -9.89 12.40 -12.15
CA PRO A 126 -9.46 11.05 -11.78
C PRO A 126 -10.48 10.39 -10.86
N THR A 127 -10.90 9.17 -11.20
CA THR A 127 -11.95 8.45 -10.45
C THR A 127 -11.50 7.12 -9.91
N LYS A 128 -10.51 6.47 -10.56
CA LYS A 128 -10.01 5.17 -10.14
C LYS A 128 -8.52 5.01 -10.44
N ILE A 129 -7.84 4.24 -9.61
CA ILE A 129 -6.44 3.85 -9.81
C ILE A 129 -6.37 2.33 -9.87
N GLU A 130 -5.63 1.82 -10.85
CA GLU A 130 -5.34 0.41 -11.03
C GLU A 130 -3.84 0.20 -11.29
N GLY A 131 -3.35 -1.01 -11.11
CA GLY A 131 -1.99 -1.36 -11.48
C GLY A 131 -1.84 -1.40 -13.00
N ASN A 132 -0.69 -0.99 -13.51
CA ASN A 132 -0.37 -1.11 -14.91
C ASN A 132 0.11 -2.54 -15.23
N GLU A 133 -0.60 -3.25 -16.10
CA GLU A 133 -0.27 -4.62 -16.49
C GLU A 133 1.10 -4.75 -17.17
N LEU A 134 1.50 -3.72 -17.89
CA LEU A 134 2.78 -3.67 -18.59
C LEU A 134 3.97 -3.32 -17.67
N HIS A 135 3.70 -2.87 -16.43
CA HIS A 135 4.76 -2.52 -15.51
C HIS A 135 5.30 -3.77 -14.79
N PRO A 136 6.62 -4.01 -14.80
CA PRO A 136 7.20 -5.27 -14.31
C PRO A 136 6.95 -5.54 -12.82
N ALA A 137 6.86 -4.50 -11.98
CA ALA A 137 6.62 -4.66 -10.55
C ALA A 137 5.14 -4.87 -10.22
N THR A 138 4.23 -4.11 -10.84
CA THR A 138 2.80 -4.17 -10.54
C THR A 138 2.06 -5.26 -11.31
N ARG A 139 2.36 -5.43 -12.61
CA ARG A 139 1.71 -6.40 -13.52
C ARG A 139 0.17 -6.41 -13.35
N GLY A 140 -0.45 -5.25 -13.28
CA GLY A 140 -1.88 -5.08 -13.09
C GLY A 140 -2.38 -5.07 -11.63
N SER A 141 -1.53 -5.35 -10.65
CA SER A 141 -1.94 -5.32 -9.24
C SER A 141 -1.74 -3.93 -8.63
N ALA A 142 -2.58 -3.58 -7.65
CA ALA A 142 -2.46 -2.36 -6.89
C ALA A 142 -2.70 -2.64 -5.40
N SER A 143 -1.94 -1.98 -4.53
CA SER A 143 -2.15 -2.02 -3.08
C SER A 143 -3.29 -1.09 -2.65
N ALA A 144 -3.75 -1.25 -1.41
CA ALA A 144 -4.74 -0.34 -0.83
C ALA A 144 -4.25 1.11 -0.81
N GLN A 145 -2.96 1.35 -0.50
CA GLN A 145 -2.35 2.67 -0.51
C GLN A 145 -2.36 3.31 -1.89
N MET A 146 -2.07 2.52 -2.95
CA MET A 146 -2.13 3.00 -4.32
C MET A 146 -3.54 3.44 -4.68
N GLN A 147 -4.55 2.63 -4.37
CA GLN A 147 -5.95 2.97 -4.65
C GLN A 147 -6.42 4.17 -3.83
N ALA A 148 -6.05 4.24 -2.56
CA ALA A 148 -6.39 5.35 -1.69
C ALA A 148 -5.70 6.67 -2.05
N SER A 149 -4.60 6.65 -2.79
CA SER A 149 -3.84 7.86 -3.16
C SER A 149 -4.68 8.88 -3.94
N ILE A 150 -5.73 8.44 -4.61
CA ILE A 150 -6.68 9.32 -5.29
C ILE A 150 -7.41 10.27 -4.33
N LEU A 151 -7.63 9.84 -3.09
CA LEU A 151 -8.32 10.64 -2.08
C LEU A 151 -7.56 11.93 -1.76
N GLY A 152 -6.23 11.91 -1.83
CA GLY A 152 -5.40 13.09 -1.64
C GLY A 152 -5.64 14.20 -2.66
N LEU A 153 -6.20 13.89 -3.85
CA LEU A 153 -6.57 14.91 -4.84
C LEU A 153 -7.83 15.67 -4.42
N TYR A 154 -8.71 15.03 -3.65
CA TYR A 154 -10.00 15.57 -3.23
C TYR A 154 -10.03 16.01 -1.78
N ASP A 155 -8.91 15.85 -1.06
CA ASP A 155 -8.78 16.28 0.32
C ASP A 155 -9.00 17.81 0.42
N PRO A 156 -9.98 18.27 1.21
CA PRO A 156 -10.23 19.69 1.40
C PRO A 156 -9.05 20.41 2.07
N ASP A 157 -8.26 19.71 2.88
CA ASP A 157 -7.14 20.28 3.64
C ASP A 157 -5.82 20.31 2.85
N ARG A 158 -5.81 19.79 1.61
CA ARG A 158 -4.61 19.86 0.75
C ARG A 158 -4.19 21.29 0.48
N SER A 159 -2.88 21.52 0.41
CA SER A 159 -2.31 22.82 0.01
C SER A 159 -2.75 23.21 -1.40
N ARG A 160 -3.45 24.34 -1.52
CA ARG A 160 -3.99 24.85 -2.80
C ARG A 160 -3.28 26.12 -3.28
N HIS A 161 -2.59 26.80 -2.38
CA HIS A 161 -1.99 28.10 -2.62
C HIS A 161 -0.57 28.17 -2.08
N VAL A 162 0.21 29.06 -2.64
CA VAL A 162 1.46 29.50 -2.01
C VAL A 162 1.09 30.29 -0.75
N LEU A 163 1.74 29.96 0.35
CA LEU A 163 1.51 30.62 1.64
C LEU A 163 2.82 31.29 2.09
N GLN A 164 2.71 32.57 2.45
CA GLN A 164 3.78 33.29 3.10
C GLN A 164 3.46 33.45 4.59
N ARG A 165 4.40 33.01 5.44
CA ARG A 165 4.28 33.29 6.87
C ARG A 165 4.50 34.78 7.11
N VAL A 166 3.55 35.42 7.76
CA VAL A 166 3.66 36.82 8.21
C VAL A 166 4.05 36.81 9.68
N ALA A 167 5.10 37.57 10.03
CA ALA A 167 5.43 37.75 11.42
C ALA A 167 4.26 38.43 12.13
N ALA A 168 3.86 37.92 13.29
CA ALA A 168 2.87 38.62 14.11
C ALA A 168 3.44 40.01 14.46
N GLU A 169 2.73 41.09 14.10
CA GLU A 169 3.10 42.44 14.54
C GLU A 169 3.05 42.45 16.07
N GLY A 170 4.21 42.58 16.68
CA GLY A 170 4.34 42.62 18.14
C GLY A 170 5.27 41.59 18.78
N ALA A 171 5.82 40.64 18.05
CA ALA A 171 6.89 39.79 18.59
C ALA A 171 8.24 40.51 18.54
N GLY A 172 8.38 41.57 19.31
CA GLY A 172 9.65 42.20 19.65
C GLY A 172 10.52 41.16 20.34
N ALA A 173 11.81 41.13 20.00
CA ALA A 173 12.81 40.31 20.64
C ALA A 173 12.81 40.53 22.15
N VAL A 174 12.11 39.70 22.91
CA VAL A 174 12.23 39.63 24.35
C VAL A 174 13.35 38.68 24.67
N GLY A 175 14.56 39.22 24.70
CA GLY A 175 15.62 38.68 25.54
C GLY A 175 15.24 38.95 26.99
N GLY A 176 14.73 37.98 27.71
CA GLY A 176 14.40 38.06 29.13
C GLY A 176 14.51 36.68 29.74
N GLU A 177 15.52 36.53 30.59
CA GLU A 177 15.65 35.43 31.54
C GLU A 177 14.49 35.49 32.53
N SER A 178 13.46 34.71 32.33
CA SER A 178 12.53 34.31 33.36
C SER A 178 11.84 33.01 32.93
N GLY A 179 12.01 31.98 33.77
CA GLY A 179 11.49 30.61 33.57
C GLY A 179 9.95 30.58 33.70
N GLU A 180 9.28 30.99 32.66
CA GLU A 180 7.85 30.72 32.45
C GLU A 180 7.70 29.67 31.34
N GLU A 181 6.82 28.71 31.61
CA GLU A 181 6.39 27.68 30.67
C GLU A 181 6.11 28.28 29.28
N PRO A 182 6.44 27.61 28.14
CA PRO A 182 6.16 28.14 26.82
C PRO A 182 4.64 28.21 26.61
N GLY A 183 4.05 29.30 27.07
CA GLY A 183 2.66 29.67 26.80
C GLY A 183 2.45 29.80 25.30
N ALA A 184 1.33 29.30 24.82
CA ALA A 184 0.79 29.26 23.48
C ALA A 184 1.55 30.09 22.45
N ALA A 185 2.34 29.42 21.61
CA ALA A 185 3.02 30.06 20.49
C ALA A 185 1.99 30.90 19.71
N SER A 186 2.22 32.20 19.63
CA SER A 186 1.41 33.13 18.84
C SER A 186 1.13 32.51 17.48
N ALA A 187 -0.14 32.26 17.17
CA ALA A 187 -0.56 31.59 15.94
C ALA A 187 0.02 32.36 14.75
N ALA A 188 0.99 31.76 14.06
CA ALA A 188 1.58 32.35 12.88
C ALA A 188 0.48 32.61 11.86
N SER A 189 0.32 33.85 11.41
CA SER A 189 -0.59 34.14 10.32
C SER A 189 0.05 33.83 8.98
N PHE A 190 -0.76 33.32 8.03
CA PHE A 190 -0.33 32.99 6.69
C PHE A 190 -1.14 33.78 5.67
N GLU A 191 -0.47 34.42 4.74
CA GLU A 191 -1.09 35.09 3.60
C GLU A 191 -0.98 34.26 2.34
N ARG A 192 -2.03 34.25 1.54
CA ARG A 192 -2.04 33.63 0.20
C ARG A 192 -1.26 34.52 -0.77
N LYS A 193 -0.33 33.91 -1.50
CA LYS A 193 0.51 34.58 -2.50
C LYS A 193 0.41 33.87 -3.84
N ALA A 194 0.81 34.56 -4.91
CA ALA A 194 0.93 33.96 -6.23
C ALA A 194 2.27 33.22 -6.38
N TRP A 195 2.37 32.35 -7.38
CA TRP A 195 3.64 31.70 -7.75
C TRP A 195 4.73 32.69 -8.14
N SER A 196 4.36 33.80 -8.80
CA SER A 196 5.26 34.90 -9.13
C SER A 196 5.97 35.48 -7.90
N ASP A 197 5.24 35.62 -6.79
CA ASP A 197 5.76 36.15 -5.54
C ASP A 197 6.78 35.20 -4.91
N PHE A 198 6.45 33.89 -4.93
CA PHE A 198 7.40 32.87 -4.50
C PHE A 198 8.69 32.89 -5.33
N VAL A 199 8.56 32.94 -6.66
CA VAL A 199 9.72 32.97 -7.56
C VAL A 199 10.57 34.22 -7.33
N ALA A 200 9.93 35.38 -7.11
CA ALA A 200 10.66 36.62 -6.81
C ALA A 200 11.43 36.52 -5.48
N ALA A 201 10.77 36.02 -4.43
CA ALA A 201 11.40 35.79 -3.14
C ALA A 201 12.56 34.77 -3.24
N TRP A 202 12.36 33.69 -3.97
CA TRP A 202 13.42 32.70 -4.19
C TRP A 202 14.65 33.29 -4.89
N ARG A 203 14.45 34.08 -5.94
CA ARG A 203 15.56 34.74 -6.66
C ARG A 203 16.43 35.60 -5.75
N THR A 204 15.77 36.37 -4.87
CA THR A 204 16.50 37.20 -3.88
C THR A 204 17.34 36.33 -2.92
N LEU A 205 16.77 35.22 -2.42
CA LEU A 205 17.47 34.27 -1.56
C LEU A 205 18.61 33.55 -2.31
N GLU A 206 18.36 33.17 -3.57
CA GLU A 206 19.34 32.47 -4.41
C GLU A 206 20.62 33.28 -4.61
N GLU A 207 20.54 34.58 -4.78
CA GLU A 207 21.73 35.45 -4.88
C GLU A 207 22.63 35.33 -3.65
N GLY A 208 22.04 35.33 -2.45
CA GLY A 208 22.76 35.14 -1.20
C GLY A 208 23.37 33.74 -1.06
N PHE A 209 22.64 32.71 -1.47
CA PHE A 209 23.15 31.34 -1.46
C PHE A 209 24.28 31.11 -2.49
N LEU A 210 24.20 31.76 -3.64
CA LEU A 210 25.29 31.70 -4.63
C LEU A 210 26.55 32.36 -4.09
N ALA A 211 26.43 33.51 -3.44
CA ALA A 211 27.57 34.22 -2.84
C ALA A 211 28.23 33.41 -1.71
N SER A 212 27.44 32.65 -0.94
CA SER A 212 27.93 31.82 0.18
C SER A 212 28.22 30.36 -0.20
N GLY A 213 28.15 30.01 -1.49
CA GLY A 213 28.28 28.61 -1.95
C GLY A 213 27.20 27.66 -1.41
N GLY A 214 26.08 28.22 -0.97
CA GLY A 214 24.95 27.44 -0.42
C GLY A 214 25.03 27.22 1.10
N SER A 215 25.86 27.95 1.80
CA SER A 215 25.88 27.91 3.26
C SER A 215 24.53 28.35 3.81
N GLY A 216 23.96 27.56 4.74
CA GLY A 216 22.63 27.78 5.27
C GLY A 216 21.48 27.22 4.43
N LEU A 217 21.74 26.74 3.21
CA LEU A 217 20.74 26.02 2.42
C LEU A 217 20.70 24.54 2.79
N ALA A 218 19.52 24.05 3.16
CA ALA A 218 19.30 22.64 3.45
C ALA A 218 18.09 22.11 2.69
N VAL A 219 18.18 20.87 2.22
CA VAL A 219 17.09 20.13 1.59
C VAL A 219 16.83 18.88 2.42
N LEU A 220 15.60 18.70 2.85
CA LEU A 220 15.09 17.48 3.46
C LEU A 220 14.17 16.80 2.45
N ALA A 221 14.49 15.58 2.06
CA ALA A 221 13.75 14.83 1.07
C ALA A 221 13.34 13.46 1.60
N PRO A 222 12.25 12.87 1.13
CA PRO A 222 11.95 11.47 1.39
C PRO A 222 12.92 10.56 0.65
N ALA A 223 12.96 9.28 1.02
CA ALA A 223 13.64 8.25 0.25
C ALA A 223 13.03 8.14 -1.16
N SER A 224 13.86 7.96 -2.15
CA SER A 224 13.41 7.89 -3.55
C SER A 224 14.37 7.07 -4.39
N SER A 225 13.83 6.35 -5.38
CA SER A 225 14.59 5.70 -6.45
C SER A 225 14.57 6.50 -7.76
N SER A 226 14.05 7.72 -7.77
CA SER A 226 13.92 8.54 -8.97
C SER A 226 15.27 8.98 -9.53
N PRO A 227 15.69 8.52 -10.73
CA PRO A 227 16.94 8.96 -11.36
C PRO A 227 16.96 10.48 -11.59
N THR A 228 15.80 11.08 -11.84
CA THR A 228 15.67 12.52 -12.02
C THR A 228 15.98 13.27 -10.73
N LEU A 229 15.49 12.79 -9.58
CA LEU A 229 15.81 13.41 -8.29
C LEU A 229 17.30 13.33 -7.99
N PHE A 230 17.94 12.19 -8.24
CA PHE A 230 19.40 12.06 -8.06
C PHE A 230 20.19 13.01 -8.96
N ARG A 231 19.78 13.14 -10.22
CA ARG A 231 20.40 14.09 -11.16
C ARG A 231 20.23 15.54 -10.69
N LEU A 232 19.04 15.90 -10.23
CA LEU A 232 18.76 17.25 -9.70
C LEU A 232 19.52 17.51 -8.41
N ALA A 233 19.62 16.55 -7.50
CA ALA A 233 20.40 16.65 -6.28
C ALA A 233 21.90 16.82 -6.57
N ALA A 234 22.43 16.11 -7.57
CA ALA A 234 23.81 16.29 -8.01
C ALA A 234 24.04 17.69 -8.60
N ALA A 235 23.13 18.17 -9.47
CA ALA A 235 23.21 19.50 -10.04
C ALA A 235 23.10 20.60 -8.96
N ALA A 236 22.21 20.42 -7.96
CA ALA A 236 22.11 21.34 -6.83
C ALA A 236 23.39 21.41 -6.01
N ARG A 237 24.03 20.27 -5.72
CA ARG A 237 25.32 20.23 -5.01
C ARG A 237 26.46 20.86 -5.82
N GLN A 238 26.45 20.75 -7.15
CA GLN A 238 27.43 21.45 -8.00
C GLN A 238 27.22 22.96 -7.95
N ARG A 239 25.96 23.42 -7.97
CA ARG A 239 25.61 24.84 -7.92
C ARG A 239 25.86 25.46 -6.53
N PHE A 240 25.61 24.68 -5.47
CA PHE A 240 25.69 25.05 -4.06
C PHE A 240 26.57 24.03 -3.30
N PRO A 241 27.89 24.14 -3.36
CA PRO A 241 28.79 23.12 -2.78
C PRO A 241 28.64 22.90 -1.27
N GLN A 242 28.12 23.88 -0.53
CA GLN A 242 27.88 23.80 0.91
C GLN A 242 26.42 23.42 1.25
N LEU A 243 25.59 23.09 0.23
CA LEU A 243 24.25 22.61 0.43
C LEU A 243 24.24 21.34 1.29
N ARG A 244 23.41 21.33 2.32
CA ARG A 244 23.13 20.13 3.10
C ARG A 244 21.90 19.41 2.51
N TRP A 245 22.12 18.18 2.10
CA TRP A 245 21.02 17.32 1.62
C TRP A 245 20.87 16.14 2.57
N ALA A 246 19.73 16.04 3.24
CA ALA A 246 19.36 14.93 4.11
C ALA A 246 18.15 14.17 3.53
N THR A 247 18.15 12.86 3.72
CA THR A 247 17.02 11.99 3.43
C THR A 247 16.48 11.46 4.74
N TRP A 248 15.18 11.52 4.94
CA TRP A 248 14.55 11.05 6.16
C TRP A 248 13.19 10.43 5.87
N GLU A 249 12.92 9.30 6.52
CA GLU A 249 11.65 8.61 6.51
C GLU A 249 11.16 8.40 7.95
N PRO A 250 9.88 8.68 8.26
CA PRO A 250 9.35 8.45 9.62
C PRO A 250 9.28 6.97 9.97
N VAL A 251 9.12 6.09 8.97
CA VAL A 251 9.18 4.63 9.08
C VAL A 251 10.24 4.17 8.09
N GLY A 252 11.48 4.09 8.56
CA GLY A 252 12.62 3.77 7.71
C GLY A 252 13.04 2.31 7.83
N ASP A 253 13.90 1.90 6.92
CA ASP A 253 14.52 0.58 6.86
C ASP A 253 16.04 0.64 7.12
N GLU A 254 16.50 1.66 7.82
CA GLU A 254 17.91 1.89 8.10
C GLU A 254 18.57 0.70 8.79
N ASN A 255 17.87 0.03 9.70
CA ASN A 255 18.36 -1.18 10.37
C ASN A 255 18.58 -2.34 9.40
N ALA A 256 17.68 -2.54 8.43
CA ALA A 256 17.82 -3.55 7.40
C ALA A 256 18.99 -3.23 6.46
N LEU A 257 19.14 -1.96 6.08
CA LEU A 257 20.27 -1.50 5.27
C LEU A 257 21.60 -1.63 6.01
N ALA A 258 21.64 -1.30 7.29
CA ALA A 258 22.83 -1.48 8.12
C ALA A 258 23.20 -2.97 8.27
N GLY A 259 22.21 -3.84 8.50
CA GLY A 259 22.43 -5.28 8.54
C GLY A 259 22.98 -5.83 7.22
N ALA A 260 22.39 -5.41 6.10
CA ALA A 260 22.88 -5.79 4.77
C ALA A 260 24.31 -5.28 4.51
N ALA A 261 24.64 -4.07 4.99
CA ALA A 261 25.99 -3.53 4.85
C ALA A 261 27.03 -4.31 5.65
N LEU A 262 26.66 -4.82 6.83
CA LEU A 262 27.54 -5.69 7.62
C LEU A 262 27.88 -7.00 6.90
N VAL A 263 26.91 -7.58 6.18
CA VAL A 263 27.11 -8.84 5.45
C VAL A 263 27.81 -8.62 4.11
N ALA A 264 27.39 -7.61 3.35
CA ALA A 264 27.84 -7.39 1.96
C ALA A 264 29.01 -6.37 1.83
N GLY A 265 29.42 -5.72 2.93
CA GLY A 265 30.44 -4.67 2.91
C GLY A 265 29.99 -3.35 2.29
N ARG A 266 28.72 -3.25 1.88
CA ARG A 266 28.09 -2.04 1.31
C ARG A 266 26.59 -2.06 1.55
N PRO A 267 25.92 -0.88 1.60
CA PRO A 267 24.47 -0.83 1.71
C PRO A 267 23.81 -1.48 0.50
N LEU A 268 23.06 -2.53 0.73
CA LEU A 268 22.28 -3.24 -0.28
C LEU A 268 20.87 -3.41 0.23
N ARG A 269 19.93 -3.40 -0.70
CA ARG A 269 18.55 -3.78 -0.42
C ARG A 269 18.33 -5.20 -0.86
N ALA A 270 17.74 -6.01 0.01
CA ALA A 270 17.35 -7.37 -0.32
C ALA A 270 16.14 -7.36 -1.28
N ALA A 271 16.18 -8.19 -2.30
CA ALA A 271 15.04 -8.49 -3.14
C ALA A 271 14.63 -9.94 -2.88
N TYR A 272 13.40 -10.14 -2.43
CA TYR A 272 12.89 -11.47 -2.06
C TYR A 272 12.06 -12.06 -3.19
N ASP A 273 12.39 -13.30 -3.60
CA ASP A 273 11.53 -14.10 -4.47
C ASP A 273 10.68 -15.04 -3.61
N LEU A 274 9.53 -14.57 -3.15
CA LEU A 274 8.62 -15.37 -2.34
C LEU A 274 7.92 -16.47 -3.16
N GLY A 275 7.93 -16.38 -4.48
CA GLY A 275 7.39 -17.42 -5.36
C GLY A 275 8.23 -18.70 -5.37
N ALA A 276 9.55 -18.57 -5.19
CA ALA A 276 10.47 -19.68 -5.10
C ALA A 276 10.62 -20.24 -3.67
N ALA A 277 10.18 -19.48 -2.66
CA ALA A 277 10.36 -19.86 -1.27
C ALA A 277 9.33 -20.90 -0.83
N ARG A 278 9.79 -22.02 -0.24
CA ARG A 278 8.94 -23.04 0.38
C ARG A 278 8.62 -22.74 1.84
N VAL A 279 9.54 -22.11 2.53
CA VAL A 279 9.39 -21.66 3.93
C VAL A 279 9.84 -20.23 4.00
N VAL A 280 9.00 -19.40 4.56
CA VAL A 280 9.26 -17.98 4.80
C VAL A 280 9.18 -17.74 6.30
N VAL A 281 10.19 -17.08 6.85
CA VAL A 281 10.19 -16.59 8.24
C VAL A 281 10.28 -15.07 8.20
N SER A 282 9.26 -14.41 8.70
CA SER A 282 9.23 -12.95 8.84
C SER A 282 9.47 -12.57 10.30
N LEU A 283 10.43 -11.71 10.52
CA LEU A 283 10.80 -11.19 11.84
C LEU A 283 10.52 -9.68 11.88
N ASP A 284 9.37 -9.31 12.44
CA ASP A 284 8.86 -7.93 12.58
C ASP A 284 8.81 -7.15 11.25
N ALA A 285 8.57 -7.86 10.13
CA ALA A 285 8.52 -7.27 8.79
C ALA A 285 7.15 -7.52 8.14
N ASP A 286 6.50 -6.47 7.63
CA ASP A 286 5.25 -6.59 6.89
C ASP A 286 5.51 -6.71 5.39
N LEU A 287 5.97 -7.87 4.97
CA LEU A 287 6.36 -8.19 3.59
C LEU A 287 5.22 -8.02 2.57
N LEU A 288 3.96 -8.20 3.01
CA LEU A 288 2.81 -8.24 2.10
C LEU A 288 2.11 -6.88 1.94
N LEU A 289 2.43 -5.89 2.79
CA LEU A 289 1.82 -4.57 2.69
C LEU A 289 2.77 -3.40 2.99
N GLY A 290 3.54 -3.48 4.07
CA GLY A 290 4.33 -2.35 4.57
C GLY A 290 5.61 -2.07 3.78
N GLU A 291 6.15 -3.06 3.10
CA GLU A 291 7.42 -2.95 2.39
C GLU A 291 7.28 -2.37 0.98
N SER A 292 8.37 -1.79 0.48
CA SER A 292 8.40 -1.16 -0.84
C SER A 292 8.05 -2.10 -1.99
N ASP A 293 8.33 -3.39 -1.88
CA ASP A 293 8.06 -4.41 -2.90
C ASP A 293 6.84 -5.29 -2.58
N ALA A 294 5.99 -4.85 -1.65
CA ALA A 294 4.86 -5.61 -1.11
C ALA A 294 3.94 -6.22 -2.19
N VAL A 295 3.68 -5.51 -3.29
CA VAL A 295 2.84 -6.02 -4.39
C VAL A 295 3.49 -7.22 -5.09
N ALA A 296 4.80 -7.17 -5.31
CA ALA A 296 5.54 -8.29 -5.90
C ALA A 296 5.65 -9.47 -4.92
N HIS A 297 5.88 -9.18 -3.64
CA HIS A 297 5.92 -10.17 -2.56
C HIS A 297 4.58 -10.87 -2.40
N ALA A 298 3.47 -10.12 -2.33
CA ALA A 298 2.13 -10.70 -2.22
C ALA A 298 1.79 -11.61 -3.41
N ARG A 299 2.16 -11.22 -4.61
CA ARG A 299 1.98 -12.06 -5.81
C ARG A 299 2.81 -13.33 -5.74
N GLY A 300 4.10 -13.23 -5.41
CA GLY A 300 4.99 -14.40 -5.28
C GLY A 300 4.49 -15.34 -4.19
N PHE A 301 4.10 -14.81 -3.05
CA PHE A 301 3.53 -15.57 -1.95
C PHE A 301 2.24 -16.30 -2.36
N ALA A 302 1.30 -15.60 -3.02
CA ALA A 302 0.05 -16.18 -3.49
C ALA A 302 0.30 -17.28 -4.56
N ALA A 303 1.27 -17.07 -5.45
CA ALA A 303 1.64 -18.09 -6.43
C ALA A 303 2.14 -19.39 -5.78
N GLY A 304 2.90 -19.28 -4.68
CA GLY A 304 3.35 -20.42 -3.88
C GLY A 304 2.24 -21.15 -3.09
N ARG A 305 1.00 -20.60 -3.10
CA ARG A 305 -0.19 -21.17 -2.42
C ARG A 305 -1.25 -21.71 -3.38
N GLN A 306 -1.00 -21.73 -4.67
CA GLN A 306 -1.91 -22.25 -5.68
C GLN A 306 -1.82 -23.78 -5.78
N ALA A 307 -1.97 -24.48 -4.66
CA ALA A 307 -2.04 -25.94 -4.64
C ALA A 307 -3.42 -26.39 -5.16
N VAL A 308 -3.42 -27.17 -6.25
CA VAL A 308 -4.62 -27.69 -6.92
C VAL A 308 -4.80 -29.20 -6.62
N ALA A 309 -3.71 -29.91 -6.45
CA ALA A 309 -3.70 -31.31 -6.05
C ALA A 309 -3.13 -31.44 -4.63
N GLU A 310 -3.48 -32.52 -3.94
CA GLU A 310 -2.98 -32.80 -2.59
C GLU A 310 -1.45 -32.93 -2.53
N SER A 311 -0.86 -33.40 -3.64
CA SER A 311 0.59 -33.52 -3.81
C SER A 311 1.32 -32.22 -4.09
N ASP A 312 0.59 -31.15 -4.44
CA ASP A 312 1.21 -29.90 -4.84
C ASP A 312 1.90 -29.23 -3.63
N PRO A 313 3.10 -28.71 -3.82
CA PRO A 313 3.80 -28.00 -2.76
C PRO A 313 3.06 -26.69 -2.45
N MET A 314 2.97 -26.39 -1.16
CA MET A 314 2.44 -25.11 -0.65
C MET A 314 3.48 -24.48 0.27
N ASN A 315 3.75 -23.19 0.08
CA ASN A 315 4.68 -22.48 0.93
C ASN A 315 4.14 -22.37 2.37
N ARG A 316 5.04 -22.22 3.33
CA ARG A 316 4.72 -22.05 4.74
C ARG A 316 5.28 -20.73 5.26
N LEU A 317 4.43 -19.95 5.88
CA LEU A 317 4.78 -18.64 6.44
C LEU A 317 4.74 -18.67 7.97
N TRP A 318 5.90 -18.39 8.56
CA TRP A 318 6.08 -18.17 10.00
C TRP A 318 6.30 -16.68 10.23
N VAL A 319 5.56 -16.09 11.16
CA VAL A 319 5.69 -14.67 11.48
C VAL A 319 5.92 -14.49 12.97
N VAL A 320 6.97 -13.77 13.30
CA VAL A 320 7.26 -13.30 14.65
C VAL A 320 7.19 -11.78 14.63
N GLU A 321 6.20 -11.21 15.29
CA GLU A 321 5.93 -9.76 15.18
C GLU A 321 5.38 -9.18 16.49
N SER A 322 5.61 -7.88 16.66
CA SER A 322 5.16 -7.15 17.84
C SER A 322 3.72 -6.64 17.72
N ALA A 323 3.28 -6.34 16.51
CA ALA A 323 1.92 -5.93 16.19
C ALA A 323 1.35 -6.83 15.10
N LEU A 324 0.02 -6.99 15.06
CA LEU A 324 -0.62 -7.75 13.99
C LEU A 324 -0.54 -6.97 12.67
N THR A 325 0.22 -7.50 11.73
CA THR A 325 0.37 -6.95 10.38
C THR A 325 -0.47 -7.74 9.37
N THR A 326 -0.52 -7.26 8.12
CA THR A 326 -1.12 -8.03 7.02
C THR A 326 -0.37 -9.34 6.79
N THR A 327 0.95 -9.34 6.93
CA THR A 327 1.78 -10.55 6.84
C THR A 327 1.45 -11.53 7.96
N GLY A 328 1.29 -11.03 9.19
CA GLY A 328 0.90 -11.85 10.34
C GLY A 328 -0.52 -12.42 10.22
N ALA A 329 -1.44 -11.67 9.61
CA ALA A 329 -2.81 -12.16 9.36
C ALA A 329 -2.84 -13.30 8.31
N MET A 330 -1.85 -13.37 7.42
CA MET A 330 -1.71 -14.42 6.40
C MET A 330 -0.79 -15.57 6.81
N ALA A 331 -0.26 -15.52 8.04
CA ALA A 331 0.69 -16.51 8.53
C ALA A 331 0.04 -17.86 8.84
N ASP A 332 0.74 -18.95 8.51
CA ASP A 332 0.36 -20.30 8.98
C ASP A 332 0.67 -20.45 10.46
N HIS A 333 1.77 -19.81 10.92
CA HIS A 333 2.18 -19.81 12.30
C HIS A 333 2.60 -18.40 12.71
N ARG A 334 1.96 -17.87 13.73
CA ARG A 334 2.25 -16.53 14.27
C ARG A 334 2.66 -16.59 15.72
N LEU A 335 3.77 -15.94 16.04
CA LEU A 335 4.24 -15.75 17.41
C LEU A 335 4.23 -14.24 17.72
N PRO A 336 3.31 -13.76 18.58
CA PRO A 336 3.38 -12.38 19.06
C PRO A 336 4.55 -12.27 20.05
N LEU A 337 5.46 -11.33 19.80
CA LEU A 337 6.65 -11.12 20.62
C LEU A 337 7.00 -9.64 20.62
N ALA A 338 7.34 -9.09 21.80
CA ALA A 338 7.77 -7.70 21.90
C ALA A 338 9.00 -7.44 21.00
N SER A 339 9.02 -6.29 20.29
CA SER A 339 10.05 -5.97 19.27
C SER A 339 11.47 -6.05 19.84
N GLY A 340 11.70 -5.62 21.09
CA GLY A 340 12.99 -5.74 21.75
C GLY A 340 13.48 -7.19 22.00
N ARG A 341 12.59 -8.19 21.87
CA ARG A 341 12.93 -9.61 22.03
C ARG A 341 13.12 -10.36 20.71
N ILE A 342 12.75 -9.75 19.58
CA ILE A 342 12.85 -10.40 18.25
C ILE A 342 14.30 -10.71 17.87
N GLY A 343 15.23 -9.81 18.19
CA GLY A 343 16.66 -10.07 17.99
C GLY A 343 17.18 -11.28 18.75
N VAL A 344 16.74 -11.44 20.01
CA VAL A 344 17.08 -12.61 20.84
C VAL A 344 16.48 -13.89 20.25
N PHE A 345 15.24 -13.82 19.78
CA PHE A 345 14.59 -14.93 19.08
C PHE A 345 15.35 -15.32 17.81
N ALA A 346 15.76 -14.35 17.00
CA ALA A 346 16.53 -14.59 15.78
C ALA A 346 17.84 -15.32 16.06
N LEU A 347 18.55 -14.92 17.13
CA LEU A 347 19.77 -15.57 17.58
C LEU A 347 19.52 -17.01 18.07
N ALA A 348 18.46 -17.22 18.84
CA ALA A 348 18.07 -18.55 19.31
C ALA A 348 17.70 -19.46 18.12
N LEU A 349 16.95 -18.94 17.13
CA LEU A 349 16.64 -19.67 15.90
C LEU A 349 17.90 -20.04 15.12
N ALA A 350 18.82 -19.10 14.94
CA ALA A 350 20.09 -19.35 14.26
C ALA A 350 20.91 -20.44 14.98
N SER A 351 20.97 -20.40 16.32
CA SER A 351 21.65 -21.43 17.12
C SER A 351 20.99 -22.80 16.98
N ALA A 352 19.67 -22.86 16.95
CA ALA A 352 18.93 -24.11 16.77
C ALA A 352 19.15 -24.71 15.36
N LEU A 353 19.16 -23.86 14.32
CA LEU A 353 19.46 -24.28 12.96
C LEU A 353 20.90 -24.79 12.81
N ALA A 354 21.88 -24.14 13.44
CA ALA A 354 23.26 -24.60 13.46
C ALA A 354 23.38 -25.94 14.16
N ALA A 355 22.69 -26.16 15.28
CA ALA A 355 22.65 -27.44 15.99
C ALA A 355 21.99 -28.54 15.14
N ALA A 356 21.06 -28.20 14.26
CA ALA A 356 20.45 -29.11 13.28
C ALA A 356 21.30 -29.34 12.01
N GLY A 357 22.52 -28.79 11.96
CA GLY A 357 23.46 -28.97 10.84
C GLY A 357 23.27 -28.00 9.68
N VAL A 358 22.49 -26.94 9.85
CA VAL A 358 22.35 -25.89 8.84
C VAL A 358 23.46 -24.86 9.04
N ASP A 359 24.25 -24.60 8.02
CA ASP A 359 25.24 -23.52 8.06
C ASP A 359 24.54 -22.16 8.00
N VAL A 360 24.53 -21.47 9.13
CA VAL A 360 23.94 -20.12 9.27
C VAL A 360 25.01 -19.03 9.44
N GLY A 361 26.27 -19.36 9.15
CA GLY A 361 27.39 -18.42 9.23
C GLY A 361 27.68 -17.86 10.64
N LEU A 362 27.31 -18.60 11.69
CA LEU A 362 27.63 -18.19 13.05
C LEU A 362 29.15 -18.28 13.31
N PRO A 363 29.74 -17.31 14.02
CA PRO A 363 31.15 -17.39 14.39
C PRO A 363 31.42 -18.63 15.25
N ALA A 364 32.61 -19.22 15.07
CA ALA A 364 33.03 -20.48 15.72
C ALA A 364 32.99 -20.45 17.28
N GLY A 365 32.79 -19.31 17.90
CA GLY A 365 32.67 -19.14 19.35
C GLY A 365 31.24 -19.11 19.91
N GLY A 366 30.24 -19.31 19.04
CA GLY A 366 28.84 -19.15 19.44
C GLY A 366 28.46 -17.67 19.69
N ILE A 367 27.18 -17.43 19.91
CA ILE A 367 26.68 -16.10 20.24
C ILE A 367 26.95 -15.85 21.72
N PRO A 368 27.52 -14.71 22.12
CA PRO A 368 27.60 -14.35 23.52
C PRO A 368 26.19 -14.32 24.11
N THR A 369 25.82 -15.31 24.90
CA THR A 369 24.62 -15.22 25.72
C THR A 369 24.86 -14.12 26.73
N SER A 370 24.19 -12.98 26.59
CA SER A 370 24.15 -11.99 27.67
C SER A 370 23.53 -12.71 28.86
N LYS A 371 24.37 -13.09 29.84
CA LYS A 371 23.91 -13.53 31.13
C LYS A 371 23.20 -12.36 31.80
N GLY A 372 21.90 -12.51 31.97
CA GLY A 372 21.18 -11.79 33.00
C GLY A 372 20.60 -10.46 32.58
N GLU A 373 19.29 -10.50 32.28
CA GLU A 373 18.35 -9.78 33.14
C GLU A 373 16.94 -10.34 32.85
N PRO A 374 16.07 -10.46 33.88
CA PRO A 374 14.81 -11.19 33.84
C PRO A 374 13.72 -10.55 32.97
#